data_1005595c7b60d9945d6223716a2f3d92
#
_entry.id   1005595c7b60d9945d6223716a2f3d92
#
_cell.length_a   1.000
_cell.length_b   1.000
_cell.length_c   1.000
_cell.angle_alpha   90.00
_cell.angle_beta   90.00
_cell.angle_gamma   90.00
#
_symmetry.space_group_name_H-M   'P 1'
#
loop_
_entity.id
_entity.type
_entity.pdbx_description
1 polymer ?
#
loop_
_entity_poly.entity_id
_entity_poly.type
_entity_poly.pdbx_seq_one_letter_code
_entity_poly.pdbx_strand_id
1 'polypeptide(L)'
;MFSVAAAWLNAFFAAFAVTWFLSASVTAQQSSVVQPGAPGQPTKVLPASARGKLPPVSWQDVEFMQGMIHHHAQAVEMVNLIEERTKNKDLKLLGVKIGQSQTDEMKFMRRWLEMRGDSTEHTMSPATSKSDHSGHGHEPPKGGTQNDEHLMPGMLTKAQMAELRRANGAEFDRLFLTGMIQHHNGALVMVDELFKTAGSGQDAELFNFATDVDTGQRAEIRSMQTLLDKKP
;
A
#
# COMPACT_ATOMS: atom_id res chain seq x y z
N MET A 1 -49.15 -12.12 75.35
CA MET A 1 -49.22 -10.62 75.21
C MET A 1 -48.98 -10.22 73.82
N PHE A 2 -49.83 -9.45 73.25
CA PHE A 2 -50.09 -9.13 71.86
C PHE A 2 -49.00 -8.28 71.23
N SER A 3 -48.72 -8.46 69.95
CA SER A 3 -48.55 -7.32 69.02
C SER A 3 -48.61 -7.75 67.56
N VAL A 4 -49.47 -7.08 66.87
CA VAL A 4 -49.82 -7.20 65.44
C VAL A 4 -48.75 -6.45 64.60
N ALA A 5 -48.27 -7.04 63.55
CA ALA A 5 -47.46 -6.33 62.57
C ALA A 5 -48.17 -6.36 61.23
N ALA A 6 -48.51 -5.16 60.73
CA ALA A 6 -49.22 -4.96 59.49
C ALA A 6 -48.32 -5.15 58.28
N ALA A 7 -48.83 -5.84 57.29
CA ALA A 7 -48.23 -5.99 55.98
C ALA A 7 -48.43 -4.74 55.14
N TRP A 8 -47.34 -4.16 54.55
CA TRP A 8 -47.40 -3.16 53.49
C TRP A 8 -46.95 -3.77 52.17
N LEU A 9 -47.93 -3.87 51.29
CA LEU A 9 -47.77 -4.33 49.91
C LEU A 9 -47.33 -3.14 49.06
N ASN A 10 -46.08 -3.07 48.62
CA ASN A 10 -45.62 -2.09 47.67
C ASN A 10 -45.61 -2.68 46.27
N ALA A 11 -46.58 -2.27 45.45
CA ALA A 11 -46.65 -2.54 44.03
C ALA A 11 -45.68 -1.63 43.30
N PHE A 12 -44.61 -2.21 42.75
CA PHE A 12 -43.71 -1.49 41.81
C PHE A 12 -44.33 -1.55 40.41
N PHE A 13 -44.81 -0.38 39.94
CA PHE A 13 -45.14 -0.17 38.54
C PHE A 13 -43.84 0.04 37.78
N ALA A 14 -43.41 -0.96 36.99
CA ALA A 14 -42.33 -0.80 36.02
C ALA A 14 -42.89 -0.10 34.77
N ALA A 15 -42.58 1.18 34.63
CA ALA A 15 -42.84 1.94 33.40
C ALA A 15 -41.77 1.56 32.36
N PHE A 16 -42.17 0.76 31.35
CA PHE A 16 -41.34 0.49 30.17
C PHE A 16 -41.38 1.72 29.27
N ALA A 17 -40.31 2.53 29.31
CA ALA A 17 -40.09 3.59 28.35
C ALA A 17 -39.54 2.99 27.04
N VAL A 18 -40.41 2.83 26.04
CA VAL A 18 -40.00 2.45 24.67
C VAL A 18 -39.38 3.68 24.04
N THR A 19 -38.04 3.74 24.03
CA THR A 19 -37.28 4.73 23.27
C THR A 19 -37.28 4.35 21.78
N TRP A 20 -38.04 5.08 20.99
CA TRP A 20 -37.98 5.01 19.54
C TRP A 20 -36.67 5.64 19.08
N PHE A 21 -35.72 4.83 18.64
CA PHE A 21 -34.56 5.31 17.89
C PHE A 21 -35.03 5.71 16.48
N LEU A 22 -35.17 7.01 16.26
CA LEU A 22 -35.27 7.56 14.91
C LEU A 22 -33.90 7.34 14.23
N SER A 23 -33.81 6.29 13.43
CA SER A 23 -32.70 6.12 12.50
C SER A 23 -32.78 7.22 11.44
N ALA A 24 -32.06 8.31 11.66
CA ALA A 24 -31.86 9.31 10.63
C ALA A 24 -31.01 8.67 9.51
N SER A 25 -31.65 8.33 8.40
CA SER A 25 -30.97 7.93 7.19
C SER A 25 -30.17 9.12 6.70
N VAL A 26 -28.85 9.12 6.92
CA VAL A 26 -27.93 10.06 6.28
C VAL A 26 -27.94 9.72 4.79
N THR A 27 -28.78 10.40 4.02
CA THR A 27 -28.68 10.38 2.58
C THR A 27 -27.36 11.06 2.22
N ALA A 28 -26.39 10.27 1.77
CA ALA A 28 -25.16 10.80 1.20
C ALA A 28 -25.52 11.76 0.07
N GLN A 29 -25.27 13.05 0.30
CA GLN A 29 -25.56 14.10 -0.66
C GLN A 29 -24.61 13.90 -1.85
N GLN A 30 -25.13 13.38 -2.94
CA GLN A 30 -24.36 13.24 -4.18
C GLN A 30 -23.94 14.64 -4.64
N SER A 31 -22.64 14.93 -4.64
CA SER A 31 -22.11 16.17 -5.17
C SER A 31 -22.54 16.35 -6.63
N SER A 32 -23.24 17.45 -6.90
CA SER A 32 -23.65 17.77 -8.26
C SER A 32 -22.45 18.18 -9.11
N VAL A 33 -22.35 17.64 -10.31
CA VAL A 33 -21.37 18.09 -11.30
C VAL A 33 -21.85 19.44 -11.84
N VAL A 34 -21.02 20.46 -11.77
CA VAL A 34 -21.34 21.80 -12.24
C VAL A 34 -20.39 22.21 -13.36
N GLN A 35 -20.93 22.83 -14.41
CA GLN A 35 -20.17 23.45 -15.48
C GLN A 35 -20.12 24.95 -15.21
N PRO A 36 -18.94 25.55 -14.95
CA PRO A 36 -18.79 26.98 -14.82
C PRO A 36 -19.29 27.68 -16.08
N GLY A 37 -20.08 28.74 -15.91
CA GLY A 37 -20.46 29.60 -17.02
C GLY A 37 -19.27 30.45 -17.52
N ALA A 38 -19.36 30.94 -18.75
CA ALA A 38 -18.44 31.98 -19.24
C ALA A 38 -18.59 33.24 -18.40
N PRO A 39 -17.62 34.19 -18.42
CA PRO A 39 -17.74 35.43 -17.69
C PRO A 39 -19.09 36.12 -17.91
N GLY A 40 -19.84 36.35 -16.83
CA GLY A 40 -21.19 36.93 -16.87
C GLY A 40 -22.33 35.92 -17.14
N GLN A 41 -22.04 34.64 -17.29
CA GLN A 41 -23.04 33.57 -17.45
C GLN A 41 -23.18 32.72 -16.19
N PRO A 42 -24.39 32.25 -15.84
CA PRO A 42 -24.60 31.41 -14.68
C PRO A 42 -23.98 30.02 -14.83
N THR A 43 -23.52 29.45 -13.72
CA THR A 43 -23.09 28.06 -13.66
C THR A 43 -24.26 27.11 -13.92
N LYS A 44 -24.06 26.08 -14.74
CA LYS A 44 -25.06 25.05 -15.03
C LYS A 44 -24.79 23.80 -14.18
N VAL A 45 -25.84 23.30 -13.53
CA VAL A 45 -25.81 21.98 -12.89
C VAL A 45 -26.04 20.94 -13.98
N LEU A 46 -25.10 20.01 -14.11
CA LEU A 46 -25.20 18.93 -15.11
C LEU A 46 -25.91 17.72 -14.49
N PRO A 47 -26.61 16.92 -15.30
CA PRO A 47 -27.20 15.67 -14.85
C PRO A 47 -26.12 14.69 -14.39
N ALA A 48 -26.46 13.76 -13.51
CA ALA A 48 -25.52 12.73 -13.01
C ALA A 48 -24.87 11.91 -14.13
N SER A 49 -25.55 11.77 -15.28
CA SER A 49 -25.03 11.13 -16.49
C SER A 49 -23.89 11.91 -17.19
N ALA A 50 -23.69 13.18 -16.84
CA ALA A 50 -22.57 13.99 -17.34
C ALA A 50 -21.27 13.73 -16.59
N ARG A 51 -21.27 12.89 -15.55
CA ARG A 51 -20.03 12.41 -14.93
C ARG A 51 -19.25 11.63 -15.98
N GLY A 52 -18.00 12.06 -16.21
CA GLY A 52 -17.10 11.34 -17.10
C GLY A 52 -17.03 9.87 -16.67
N LYS A 53 -17.09 8.98 -17.65
CA LYS A 53 -16.80 7.57 -17.39
C LYS A 53 -15.29 7.47 -17.08
N LEU A 54 -14.93 6.93 -15.92
CA LEU A 54 -13.53 6.67 -15.62
C LEU A 54 -12.93 5.79 -16.72
N PRO A 55 -11.67 6.01 -17.11
CA PRO A 55 -10.99 5.10 -18.02
C PRO A 55 -11.10 3.66 -17.50
N PRO A 56 -11.25 2.67 -18.38
CA PRO A 56 -11.18 1.29 -17.93
C PRO A 56 -9.81 1.03 -17.32
N VAL A 57 -9.79 0.39 -16.16
CA VAL A 57 -8.57 -0.07 -15.52
C VAL A 57 -7.97 -1.16 -16.40
N SER A 58 -6.69 -1.04 -16.70
CA SER A 58 -5.97 -2.06 -17.47
C SER A 58 -5.61 -3.25 -16.56
N TRP A 59 -5.41 -4.43 -17.14
CA TRP A 59 -4.93 -5.58 -16.37
C TRP A 59 -3.53 -5.33 -15.78
N GLN A 60 -2.72 -4.52 -16.46
CA GLN A 60 -1.41 -4.10 -15.97
C GLN A 60 -1.50 -3.23 -14.72
N ASP A 61 -2.55 -2.40 -14.61
CA ASP A 61 -2.80 -1.61 -13.41
C ASP A 61 -3.07 -2.52 -12.20
N VAL A 62 -3.89 -3.56 -12.42
CA VAL A 62 -4.20 -4.57 -11.41
C VAL A 62 -2.95 -5.37 -11.03
N GLU A 63 -2.18 -5.84 -12.01
CA GLU A 63 -0.93 -6.58 -11.82
C GLU A 63 0.11 -5.74 -11.07
N PHE A 64 0.25 -4.45 -11.41
CA PHE A 64 1.11 -3.52 -10.68
C PHE A 64 0.71 -3.40 -9.21
N MET A 65 -0.57 -3.19 -8.91
CA MET A 65 -1.05 -3.05 -7.54
C MET A 65 -0.85 -4.34 -6.73
N GLN A 66 -1.17 -5.49 -7.30
CA GLN A 66 -0.97 -6.79 -6.66
C GLN A 66 0.52 -7.08 -6.43
N GLY A 67 1.34 -6.86 -7.44
CA GLY A 67 2.79 -7.06 -7.35
C GLY A 67 3.42 -6.13 -6.32
N MET A 68 3.04 -4.85 -6.30
CA MET A 68 3.58 -3.88 -5.35
C MET A 68 3.18 -4.16 -3.90
N ILE A 69 1.98 -4.74 -3.64
CA ILE A 69 1.61 -5.25 -2.31
C ILE A 69 2.60 -6.31 -1.84
N HIS A 70 2.93 -7.27 -2.71
CA HIS A 70 3.86 -8.34 -2.37
C HIS A 70 5.29 -7.81 -2.20
N HIS A 71 5.70 -6.89 -3.05
CA HIS A 71 6.97 -6.20 -2.98
C HIS A 71 7.11 -5.46 -1.63
N HIS A 72 6.16 -4.62 -1.25
CA HIS A 72 6.15 -3.87 0.02
C HIS A 72 6.13 -4.77 1.26
N ALA A 73 5.50 -5.93 1.18
CA ALA A 73 5.49 -6.89 2.28
C ALA A 73 6.90 -7.35 2.66
N GLN A 74 7.82 -7.50 1.69
CA GLN A 74 9.21 -7.82 1.99
C GLN A 74 9.92 -6.66 2.70
N ALA A 75 9.68 -5.41 2.31
CA ALA A 75 10.25 -4.26 3.01
C ALA A 75 9.80 -4.20 4.47
N VAL A 76 8.52 -4.45 4.75
CA VAL A 76 7.99 -4.52 6.12
C VAL A 76 8.65 -5.66 6.91
N GLU A 77 8.88 -6.83 6.28
CA GLU A 77 9.61 -7.93 6.91
C GLU A 77 11.04 -7.52 7.29
N MET A 78 11.74 -6.82 6.40
CA MET A 78 13.09 -6.30 6.68
C MET A 78 13.08 -5.30 7.84
N VAL A 79 12.12 -4.37 7.86
CA VAL A 79 11.96 -3.36 8.92
C VAL A 79 11.72 -4.00 10.28
N ASN A 80 10.92 -5.06 10.34
CA ASN A 80 10.61 -5.77 11.58
C ASN A 80 11.85 -6.40 12.27
N LEU A 81 12.93 -6.60 11.53
CA LEU A 81 14.20 -7.10 12.12
C LEU A 81 14.98 -6.04 12.88
N ILE A 82 14.75 -4.75 12.61
CA ILE A 82 15.60 -3.64 13.11
C ILE A 82 15.68 -3.62 14.63
N GLU A 83 14.52 -3.77 15.32
CA GLU A 83 14.46 -3.56 16.78
C GLU A 83 15.39 -4.48 17.54
N GLU A 84 15.51 -5.74 17.11
CA GLU A 84 16.31 -6.76 17.77
C GLU A 84 17.76 -6.79 17.29
N ARG A 85 18.07 -6.26 16.10
CA ARG A 85 19.34 -6.46 15.40
C ARG A 85 20.31 -5.30 15.53
N THR A 86 19.83 -4.08 15.85
CA THR A 86 20.71 -2.91 15.94
C THR A 86 20.39 -1.99 17.11
N LYS A 87 21.41 -1.25 17.55
CA LYS A 87 21.29 -0.12 18.49
C LYS A 87 21.35 1.25 17.80
N ASN A 88 21.48 1.27 16.48
CA ASN A 88 21.58 2.48 15.69
C ASN A 88 20.24 3.24 15.69
N LYS A 89 20.20 4.38 16.37
CA LYS A 89 19.00 5.19 16.55
C LYS A 89 18.51 5.79 15.23
N ASP A 90 19.44 6.21 14.36
CA ASP A 90 19.10 6.79 13.05
C ASP A 90 18.44 5.74 12.17
N LEU A 91 18.97 4.50 12.17
CA LEU A 91 18.39 3.39 11.43
C LEU A 91 17.01 3.00 11.97
N LYS A 92 16.85 2.95 13.30
CA LYS A 92 15.54 2.69 13.93
C LYS A 92 14.51 3.74 13.54
N LEU A 93 14.86 5.02 13.56
CA LEU A 93 13.97 6.10 13.16
C LEU A 93 13.59 6.01 11.66
N LEU A 94 14.56 5.72 10.80
CA LEU A 94 14.32 5.50 9.38
C LEU A 94 13.41 4.29 9.15
N GLY A 95 13.69 3.18 9.83
CA GLY A 95 12.87 1.97 9.73
C GLY A 95 11.41 2.18 10.11
N VAL A 96 11.14 2.96 11.18
CA VAL A 96 9.76 3.32 11.56
C VAL A 96 9.05 4.07 10.43
N LYS A 97 9.73 5.04 9.79
CA LYS A 97 9.15 5.80 8.68
C LYS A 97 8.85 4.92 7.47
N ILE A 98 9.83 4.11 7.04
CA ILE A 98 9.67 3.17 5.93
C ILE A 98 8.54 2.19 6.23
N GLY A 99 8.52 1.57 7.41
CA GLY A 99 7.50 0.60 7.80
C GLY A 99 6.09 1.17 7.79
N GLN A 100 5.93 2.42 8.24
CA GLN A 100 4.65 3.12 8.22
C GLN A 100 4.20 3.44 6.79
N SER A 101 5.08 4.04 5.98
CA SER A 101 4.80 4.36 4.57
C SER A 101 4.38 3.10 3.81
N GLN A 102 5.21 2.06 3.83
CA GLN A 102 4.96 0.80 3.14
C GLN A 102 3.65 0.13 3.57
N THR A 103 3.32 0.20 4.87
CA THR A 103 2.07 -0.35 5.40
C THR A 103 0.85 0.44 4.91
N ASP A 104 0.93 1.76 4.89
CA ASP A 104 -0.18 2.61 4.45
C ASP A 104 -0.37 2.52 2.93
N GLU A 105 0.70 2.41 2.17
CA GLU A 105 0.68 2.15 0.73
C GLU A 105 0.02 0.79 0.42
N MET A 106 0.35 -0.27 1.17
CA MET A 106 -0.33 -1.56 1.02
C MET A 106 -1.83 -1.50 1.32
N LYS A 107 -2.25 -0.72 2.33
CA LYS A 107 -3.68 -0.51 2.63
C LYS A 107 -4.39 0.20 1.48
N PHE A 108 -3.74 1.22 0.91
CA PHE A 108 -4.26 1.92 -0.26
C PHE A 108 -4.47 0.97 -1.44
N MET A 109 -3.43 0.19 -1.80
CA MET A 109 -3.48 -0.74 -2.93
C MET A 109 -4.57 -1.81 -2.75
N ARG A 110 -4.69 -2.41 -1.55
CA ARG A 110 -5.77 -3.36 -1.26
C ARG A 110 -7.14 -2.73 -1.45
N ARG A 111 -7.38 -1.56 -0.86
CA ARG A 111 -8.66 -0.84 -1.02
C ARG A 111 -8.93 -0.52 -2.49
N TRP A 112 -7.93 -0.10 -3.25
CA TRP A 112 -8.07 0.21 -4.67
C TRP A 112 -8.53 -1.02 -5.48
N LEU A 113 -7.93 -2.18 -5.24
CA LEU A 113 -8.30 -3.46 -5.85
C LEU A 113 -9.72 -3.90 -5.43
N GLU A 114 -10.00 -3.91 -4.14
CA GLU A 114 -11.30 -4.32 -3.58
C GLU A 114 -12.47 -3.48 -4.12
N MET A 115 -12.31 -2.16 -4.24
CA MET A 115 -13.35 -1.28 -4.81
C MET A 115 -13.64 -1.57 -6.27
N ARG A 116 -12.76 -2.25 -6.97
CA ARG A 116 -12.90 -2.64 -8.38
C ARG A 116 -13.30 -4.10 -8.55
N GLY A 117 -13.38 -4.84 -7.44
CA GLY A 117 -13.73 -6.26 -7.44
C GLY A 117 -12.56 -7.18 -7.82
N ASP A 118 -11.33 -6.65 -7.80
CA ASP A 118 -10.12 -7.40 -8.11
C ASP A 118 -9.55 -8.08 -6.86
N SER A 119 -8.84 -9.21 -7.06
CA SER A 119 -8.14 -9.90 -5.98
C SER A 119 -6.99 -9.05 -5.44
N THR A 120 -6.76 -9.11 -4.14
CA THR A 120 -5.57 -8.52 -3.50
C THR A 120 -4.36 -9.44 -3.52
N GLU A 121 -4.52 -10.67 -3.99
CA GLU A 121 -3.44 -11.66 -4.12
C GLU A 121 -2.86 -11.60 -5.52
N HIS A 122 -1.54 -11.59 -5.60
CA HIS A 122 -0.83 -11.70 -6.87
C HIS A 122 -0.89 -13.15 -7.35
N THR A 123 -1.82 -13.44 -8.25
CA THR A 123 -1.83 -14.71 -8.97
C THR A 123 -0.92 -14.59 -10.18
N MET A 124 0.27 -15.21 -10.10
CA MET A 124 1.13 -15.37 -11.27
C MET A 124 0.33 -16.08 -12.35
N SER A 125 -0.17 -15.33 -13.34
CA SER A 125 -0.84 -15.94 -14.49
C SER A 125 0.22 -16.69 -15.33
N PRO A 126 0.04 -17.98 -15.63
CA PRO A 126 1.05 -18.73 -16.41
C PRO A 126 1.10 -18.35 -17.88
N ALA A 127 0.56 -17.23 -18.29
CA ALA A 127 0.27 -16.92 -19.68
C ALA A 127 0.94 -15.66 -20.22
N THR A 128 2.25 -15.46 -20.02
CA THR A 128 3.00 -14.55 -20.93
C THR A 128 4.49 -14.88 -20.99
N SER A 129 4.83 -16.14 -21.24
CA SER A 129 6.17 -16.46 -21.76
C SER A 129 6.16 -16.52 -23.29
N LYS A 130 5.58 -15.51 -23.96
CA LYS A 130 5.75 -15.25 -25.40
C LYS A 130 5.65 -13.78 -25.68
N SER A 131 6.68 -13.01 -25.35
CA SER A 131 7.01 -11.82 -26.09
C SER A 131 8.37 -12.04 -26.74
N ASP A 132 8.34 -12.33 -28.04
CA ASP A 132 9.48 -12.18 -28.95
C ASP A 132 9.93 -10.71 -28.88
N HIS A 133 10.93 -10.45 -28.07
CA HIS A 133 11.78 -9.27 -28.19
C HIS A 133 13.22 -9.74 -28.30
N SER A 134 13.58 -10.06 -29.54
CA SER A 134 14.96 -10.16 -29.98
C SER A 134 15.59 -8.76 -29.86
N GLY A 135 16.64 -8.62 -29.07
CA GLY A 135 17.62 -7.55 -29.20
C GLY A 135 17.87 -6.74 -27.91
N HIS A 136 18.77 -7.17 -27.12
CA HIS A 136 19.97 -6.54 -26.56
C HIS A 136 20.41 -7.32 -25.33
N GLY A 137 21.58 -8.01 -25.48
CA GLY A 137 22.15 -8.86 -24.45
C GLY A 137 22.59 -8.06 -23.22
N HIS A 138 21.94 -8.35 -22.11
CA HIS A 138 22.54 -8.28 -20.81
C HIS A 138 22.52 -9.69 -20.24
N GLU A 139 23.71 -10.27 -20.19
CA GLU A 139 23.95 -11.57 -19.57
C GLU A 139 23.60 -11.45 -18.06
N PRO A 140 22.66 -12.24 -17.52
CA PRO A 140 22.38 -12.21 -16.09
C PRO A 140 23.57 -12.76 -15.32
N PRO A 141 23.86 -12.27 -14.10
CA PRO A 141 24.94 -12.83 -13.29
C PRO A 141 24.67 -14.28 -12.98
N LYS A 142 25.57 -15.17 -13.41
CA LYS A 142 25.54 -16.61 -13.14
C LYS A 142 25.65 -16.85 -11.63
N GLY A 143 24.55 -17.30 -10.99
CA GLY A 143 24.57 -17.69 -9.59
C GLY A 143 23.22 -17.81 -8.87
N GLY A 144 22.07 -17.68 -9.54
CA GLY A 144 20.75 -17.89 -8.92
C GLY A 144 20.37 -19.37 -8.85
N THR A 145 19.98 -19.83 -7.66
CA THR A 145 19.32 -21.15 -7.50
C THR A 145 17.92 -21.07 -8.12
N GLN A 146 17.41 -22.19 -8.64
CA GLN A 146 16.13 -22.32 -9.39
C GLN A 146 14.87 -21.74 -8.73
N ASN A 147 14.96 -21.18 -7.51
CA ASN A 147 13.86 -20.55 -6.78
C ASN A 147 13.84 -19.01 -6.83
N ASP A 148 14.82 -18.38 -7.50
CA ASP A 148 14.94 -16.92 -7.61
C ASP A 148 14.41 -16.37 -8.96
N GLU A 149 13.98 -17.24 -9.88
CA GLU A 149 13.57 -16.91 -11.25
C GLU A 149 12.25 -16.08 -11.34
N HIS A 150 11.55 -15.91 -10.24
CA HIS A 150 10.25 -15.19 -10.19
C HIS A 150 10.22 -14.03 -9.20
N LEU A 151 11.39 -13.51 -8.79
CA LEU A 151 11.43 -12.33 -7.93
C LEU A 151 11.14 -11.07 -8.75
N MET A 152 10.27 -10.21 -8.22
CA MET A 152 10.06 -8.88 -8.79
C MET A 152 11.34 -8.05 -8.69
N PRO A 153 11.50 -7.03 -9.56
CA PRO A 153 12.68 -6.16 -9.56
C PRO A 153 13.06 -5.71 -8.15
N GLY A 154 14.33 -5.80 -7.81
CA GLY A 154 14.89 -5.32 -6.54
C GLY A 154 14.58 -6.14 -5.29
N MET A 155 13.66 -7.09 -5.31
CA MET A 155 13.41 -7.94 -4.15
C MET A 155 14.68 -8.69 -3.73
N LEU A 156 14.88 -8.85 -2.44
CA LEU A 156 15.96 -9.66 -1.90
C LEU A 156 15.67 -11.13 -2.12
N THR A 157 16.70 -11.86 -2.52
CA THR A 157 16.65 -13.32 -2.61
C THR A 157 16.48 -13.97 -1.24
N LYS A 158 16.06 -15.23 -1.21
CA LYS A 158 15.99 -16.01 0.05
C LYS A 158 17.34 -16.04 0.77
N ALA A 159 18.44 -16.11 0.02
CA ALA A 159 19.78 -16.08 0.59
C ALA A 159 20.13 -14.74 1.25
N GLN A 160 19.86 -13.62 0.58
CA GLN A 160 20.05 -12.26 1.12
C GLN A 160 19.18 -12.03 2.36
N MET A 161 17.91 -12.43 2.34
CA MET A 161 17.03 -12.34 3.51
C MET A 161 17.53 -13.20 4.68
N ALA A 162 18.05 -14.39 4.41
CA ALA A 162 18.63 -15.25 5.44
C ALA A 162 19.93 -14.67 6.02
N GLU A 163 20.74 -14.00 5.22
CA GLU A 163 21.94 -13.28 5.68
C GLU A 163 21.54 -12.09 6.58
N LEU A 164 20.59 -11.28 6.13
CA LEU A 164 20.06 -10.15 6.89
C LEU A 164 19.50 -10.59 8.26
N ARG A 165 18.73 -11.69 8.31
CA ARG A 165 18.16 -12.22 9.57
C ARG A 165 19.23 -12.71 10.55
N ARG A 166 20.43 -13.12 10.09
CA ARG A 166 21.52 -13.58 10.94
C ARG A 166 22.44 -12.47 11.43
N ALA A 167 22.55 -11.39 10.66
CA ALA A 167 23.41 -10.26 10.95
C ALA A 167 22.95 -9.47 12.19
N ASN A 168 23.88 -8.79 12.86
CA ASN A 168 23.61 -7.91 13.99
C ASN A 168 24.56 -6.70 13.98
N GLY A 169 24.17 -5.64 14.67
CA GLY A 169 24.97 -4.42 14.82
C GLY A 169 25.32 -3.77 13.49
N ALA A 170 26.54 -3.34 13.30
CA ALA A 170 27.00 -2.62 12.13
C ALA A 170 26.86 -3.42 10.82
N GLU A 171 27.03 -4.75 10.90
CA GLU A 171 26.82 -5.61 9.72
C GLU A 171 25.35 -5.64 9.32
N PHE A 172 24.44 -5.78 10.27
CA PHE A 172 23.01 -5.69 10.01
C PHE A 172 22.66 -4.33 9.41
N ASP A 173 23.17 -3.23 9.97
CA ASP A 173 22.91 -1.88 9.48
C ASP A 173 23.28 -1.75 8.00
N ARG A 174 24.48 -2.22 7.65
CA ARG A 174 24.96 -2.20 6.26
C ARG A 174 24.10 -3.05 5.35
N LEU A 175 23.80 -4.29 5.72
CA LEU A 175 23.00 -5.20 4.91
C LEU A 175 21.55 -4.70 4.74
N PHE A 176 20.98 -4.15 5.81
CA PHE A 176 19.64 -3.55 5.76
C PHE A 176 19.61 -2.37 4.79
N LEU A 177 20.52 -1.41 4.93
CA LEU A 177 20.56 -0.21 4.09
C LEU A 177 20.80 -0.56 2.61
N THR A 178 21.77 -1.42 2.33
CA THR A 178 22.07 -1.83 0.94
C THR A 178 20.93 -2.64 0.33
N GLY A 179 20.35 -3.56 1.10
CA GLY A 179 19.21 -4.36 0.66
C GLY A 179 17.95 -3.52 0.44
N MET A 180 17.66 -2.56 1.32
CA MET A 180 16.51 -1.69 1.17
C MET A 180 16.68 -0.69 0.01
N ILE A 181 17.89 -0.21 -0.26
CA ILE A 181 18.20 0.58 -1.47
C ILE A 181 17.94 -0.26 -2.74
N GLN A 182 18.42 -1.51 -2.76
CA GLN A 182 18.14 -2.44 -3.86
C GLN A 182 16.64 -2.61 -4.07
N HIS A 183 15.90 -2.86 -2.99
CA HIS A 183 14.45 -3.06 -2.98
C HIS A 183 13.71 -1.82 -3.52
N HIS A 184 14.03 -0.63 -3.03
CA HIS A 184 13.43 0.62 -3.49
C HIS A 184 13.71 0.91 -4.97
N ASN A 185 14.94 0.65 -5.43
CA ASN A 185 15.24 0.78 -6.87
C ASN A 185 14.39 -0.18 -7.71
N GLY A 186 14.06 -1.36 -7.20
CA GLY A 186 13.13 -2.28 -7.86
C GLY A 186 11.72 -1.72 -8.00
N ALA A 187 11.20 -1.08 -6.95
CA ALA A 187 9.89 -0.41 -7.01
C ALA A 187 9.88 0.72 -8.06
N LEU A 188 10.97 1.49 -8.16
CA LEU A 188 11.10 2.53 -9.21
C LEU A 188 11.07 1.92 -10.62
N VAL A 189 11.66 0.74 -10.83
CA VAL A 189 11.57 0.01 -12.09
C VAL A 189 10.12 -0.39 -12.37
N MET A 190 9.40 -0.93 -11.38
CA MET A 190 8.00 -1.32 -11.54
C MET A 190 7.10 -0.11 -11.89
N VAL A 191 7.33 1.05 -11.29
CA VAL A 191 6.60 2.30 -11.61
C VAL A 191 6.93 2.75 -13.05
N ASP A 192 8.18 2.69 -13.45
CA ASP A 192 8.63 3.04 -14.80
C ASP A 192 7.99 2.13 -15.86
N GLU A 193 7.92 0.82 -15.59
CA GLU A 193 7.27 -0.18 -16.46
C GLU A 193 5.77 0.08 -16.57
N LEU A 194 5.08 0.41 -15.46
CA LEU A 194 3.67 0.78 -15.48
C LEU A 194 3.42 1.94 -16.43
N PHE A 195 4.19 3.03 -16.32
CA PHE A 195 3.98 4.23 -17.15
C PHE A 195 4.46 4.07 -18.60
N LYS A 196 5.35 3.14 -18.89
CA LYS A 196 5.77 2.81 -20.27
C LYS A 196 4.79 1.89 -20.99
N THR A 197 3.93 1.19 -20.25
CA THR A 197 2.95 0.27 -20.84
C THR A 197 1.76 1.03 -21.40
N ALA A 198 1.49 0.84 -22.69
CA ALA A 198 0.39 1.54 -23.35
C ALA A 198 -0.98 1.22 -22.72
N GLY A 199 -1.71 2.24 -22.32
CA GLY A 199 -3.03 2.12 -21.70
C GLY A 199 -3.01 1.91 -20.17
N SER A 200 -1.84 1.75 -19.55
CA SER A 200 -1.70 1.65 -18.10
C SER A 200 -1.54 3.02 -17.45
N GLY A 201 -1.79 3.09 -16.14
CA GLY A 201 -1.60 4.31 -15.36
C GLY A 201 -2.57 5.44 -15.70
N GLN A 202 -3.71 5.14 -16.36
CA GLN A 202 -4.71 6.15 -16.75
C GLN A 202 -5.72 6.45 -15.64
N ASP A 203 -5.83 5.59 -14.65
CA ASP A 203 -6.64 5.84 -13.46
C ASP A 203 -5.97 6.91 -12.60
N ALA A 204 -6.71 7.97 -12.22
CA ALA A 204 -6.13 9.12 -11.53
C ALA A 204 -5.61 8.79 -10.13
N GLU A 205 -6.27 7.86 -9.42
CA GLU A 205 -5.80 7.42 -8.08
C GLU A 205 -4.52 6.61 -8.21
N LEU A 206 -4.46 5.70 -9.18
CA LEU A 206 -3.26 4.91 -9.48
C LEU A 206 -2.10 5.80 -9.91
N PHE A 207 -2.36 6.75 -10.84
CA PHE A 207 -1.33 7.68 -11.32
C PHE A 207 -0.69 8.48 -10.18
N ASN A 208 -1.54 9.06 -9.31
CA ASN A 208 -1.06 9.82 -8.14
C ASN A 208 -0.29 8.91 -7.20
N PHE A 209 -0.83 7.74 -6.86
CA PHE A 209 -0.18 6.75 -6.00
C PHE A 209 1.21 6.35 -6.54
N ALA A 210 1.31 5.95 -7.81
CA ALA A 210 2.57 5.54 -8.40
C ALA A 210 3.61 6.68 -8.44
N THR A 211 3.15 7.92 -8.67
CA THR A 211 4.00 9.12 -8.62
C THR A 211 4.50 9.40 -7.20
N ASP A 212 3.65 9.22 -6.19
CA ASP A 212 4.01 9.38 -4.77
C ASP A 212 5.03 8.30 -4.35
N VAL A 213 4.84 7.05 -4.77
CA VAL A 213 5.79 5.95 -4.56
C VAL A 213 7.16 6.30 -5.19
N ASP A 214 7.20 6.75 -6.45
CA ASP A 214 8.46 7.15 -7.11
C ASP A 214 9.18 8.23 -6.30
N THR A 215 8.49 9.29 -5.94
CA THR A 215 9.06 10.44 -5.24
C THR A 215 9.52 10.07 -3.83
N GLY A 216 8.70 9.35 -3.08
CA GLY A 216 8.96 8.92 -1.72
C GLY A 216 10.16 7.98 -1.64
N GLN A 217 10.19 6.95 -2.48
CA GLN A 217 11.26 5.97 -2.47
C GLN A 217 12.60 6.56 -2.92
N ARG A 218 12.62 7.50 -3.86
CA ARG A 218 13.84 8.27 -4.17
C ARG A 218 14.36 9.09 -2.98
N ALA A 219 13.46 9.66 -2.18
CA ALA A 219 13.86 10.39 -0.97
C ALA A 219 14.41 9.45 0.11
N GLU A 220 13.80 8.28 0.27
CA GLU A 220 14.27 7.25 1.21
C GLU A 220 15.63 6.67 0.79
N ILE A 221 15.85 6.40 -0.51
CA ILE A 221 17.16 5.99 -1.05
C ILE A 221 18.25 7.00 -0.66
N ARG A 222 18.01 8.30 -0.86
CA ARG A 222 19.00 9.34 -0.48
C ARG A 222 19.28 9.34 1.01
N SER A 223 18.26 9.13 1.83
CA SER A 223 18.40 9.05 3.29
C SER A 223 19.23 7.83 3.69
N MET A 224 19.00 6.68 3.09
CA MET A 224 19.76 5.46 3.31
C MET A 224 21.22 5.58 2.85
N GLN A 225 21.46 6.19 1.70
CA GLN A 225 22.83 6.48 1.22
C GLN A 225 23.58 7.39 2.19
N THR A 226 22.90 8.44 2.70
CA THR A 226 23.50 9.31 3.71
C THR A 226 23.87 8.56 4.99
N LEU A 227 23.08 7.57 5.41
CA LEU A 227 23.41 6.74 6.58
C LEU A 227 24.58 5.79 6.30
N LEU A 228 24.67 5.21 5.10
CA LEU A 228 25.79 4.37 4.68
C LEU A 228 27.13 5.13 4.64
N ASP A 229 27.09 6.40 4.24
CA ASP A 229 28.28 7.25 4.12
C ASP A 229 28.78 7.77 5.48
N LYS A 230 27.94 7.74 6.52
CA LYS A 230 28.38 8.05 7.90
C LYS A 230 29.32 6.95 8.36
N LYS A 231 30.63 7.29 8.50
CA LYS A 231 31.58 6.39 9.16
C LYS A 231 31.12 6.14 10.60
N PRO A 232 31.26 4.90 11.09
CA PRO A 232 30.99 4.57 12.50
C PRO A 232 31.88 5.35 13.47
#